data_6aae3b4840de244ece02a5ce2ffcb7bb
#
_entry.id   6aae3b4840de244ece02a5ce2ffcb7bb
#
_cell.length_a   1.000
_cell.length_b   1.000
_cell.length_c   1.000
_cell.angle_alpha   90.00
_cell.angle_beta   90.00
_cell.angle_gamma   90.00
#
_symmetry.space_group_name_H-M   'P 1'
#
loop_
_entity.id
_entity.type
_entity.pdbx_description
1 polymer ?
#
loop_
_entity_poly.entity_id
_entity_poly.type
_entity_poly.pdbx_seq_one_letter_code
_entity_poly.pdbx_strand_id
1 'polypeptide(L)'
;FTIGTSATLVQNFNFDKEWLSIMSVFGIPIYMFYTIALGTFLSEILRITLRKPIKRFLTVVIFILPLIALIKNYERNNFSNYWWGYEFGKNILNSLEENSVLIPYSDHTTFTAIYLQEVENIRKDVKLGIKYGYFNLEIFGPDRRDYFKARYGEFPLGRYIPELVGWLIDNTNYPIYSEQELKVKCNTKGK
;
A
#
# COMPACT_ATOMS: atom_id res chain seq x y z
N PHE A 1 18.28 10.85 -11.35
CA PHE A 1 18.32 11.97 -10.40
C PHE A 1 17.01 12.75 -10.39
N THR A 2 16.43 13.05 -11.56
CA THR A 2 15.22 13.88 -11.70
C THR A 2 13.94 13.27 -11.11
N ILE A 3 13.73 11.97 -11.16
CA ILE A 3 12.48 11.35 -10.66
C ILE A 3 12.44 11.34 -9.13
N GLY A 4 13.53 11.00 -8.45
CA GLY A 4 13.59 11.01 -6.99
C GLY A 4 13.54 12.43 -6.41
N THR A 5 14.25 13.37 -7.02
CA THR A 5 14.23 14.78 -6.60
C THR A 5 12.93 15.48 -6.94
N SER A 6 12.27 15.17 -8.06
CA SER A 6 10.97 15.74 -8.38
C SER A 6 9.87 15.20 -7.46
N ALA A 7 9.90 13.92 -7.10
CA ALA A 7 8.94 13.36 -6.14
C ALA A 7 9.07 14.03 -4.76
N THR A 8 10.29 14.24 -4.27
CA THR A 8 10.52 14.93 -2.98
C THR A 8 10.14 16.42 -3.03
N LEU A 9 10.38 17.11 -4.12
CA LEU A 9 10.05 18.53 -4.26
C LEU A 9 8.55 18.79 -4.44
N VAL A 10 7.85 17.91 -5.17
CA VAL A 10 6.40 18.05 -5.41
C VAL A 10 5.57 17.70 -4.18
N GLN A 11 6.02 16.77 -3.36
CA GLN A 11 5.25 16.28 -2.22
C GLN A 11 5.55 17.02 -0.91
N ASN A 12 6.54 17.91 -0.88
CA ASN A 12 6.91 18.76 0.27
C ASN A 12 6.99 17.98 1.61
N PHE A 13 7.64 16.80 1.59
CA PHE A 13 7.78 15.96 2.77
C PHE A 13 8.81 16.51 3.76
N ASN A 14 8.52 16.37 5.05
CA ASN A 14 9.53 16.53 6.08
C ASN A 14 10.60 15.43 5.99
N PHE A 15 11.88 15.81 6.07
CA PHE A 15 13.01 14.88 6.03
C PHE A 15 13.20 14.20 7.40
N ASP A 16 12.26 13.38 7.83
CA ASP A 16 12.43 12.48 8.97
C ASP A 16 12.88 11.08 8.53
N LYS A 17 13.28 10.25 9.51
CA LYS A 17 13.81 8.91 9.21
C LYS A 17 12.77 7.97 8.58
N GLU A 18 11.49 8.15 8.92
CA GLU A 18 10.40 7.32 8.41
C GLU A 18 10.16 7.62 6.94
N TRP A 19 10.08 8.90 6.59
CA TRP A 19 9.92 9.34 5.21
C TRP A 19 11.11 9.01 4.33
N LEU A 20 12.34 9.09 4.85
CA LEU A 20 13.54 8.66 4.12
C LEU A 20 13.49 7.16 3.79
N SER A 21 12.97 6.33 4.70
CA SER A 21 12.78 4.90 4.43
C SER A 21 11.78 4.66 3.31
N ILE A 22 10.62 5.31 3.35
CA ILE A 22 9.59 5.22 2.30
C ILE A 22 10.14 5.75 0.97
N MET A 23 10.83 6.89 0.98
CA MET A 23 11.43 7.50 -0.21
C MET A 23 12.53 6.65 -0.85
N SER A 24 13.20 5.79 -0.08
CA SER A 24 14.23 4.88 -0.62
C SER A 24 13.68 3.95 -1.71
N VAL A 25 12.40 3.58 -1.64
CA VAL A 25 11.72 2.76 -2.65
C VAL A 25 11.66 3.46 -4.01
N PHE A 26 11.46 4.79 -4.01
CA PHE A 26 11.45 5.58 -5.25
C PHE A 26 12.85 5.74 -5.86
N GLY A 27 13.90 5.36 -5.13
CA GLY A 27 15.28 5.26 -5.65
C GLY A 27 15.53 4.02 -6.54
N ILE A 28 14.66 3.00 -6.50
CA ILE A 28 14.85 1.75 -7.25
C ILE A 28 15.06 1.99 -8.76
N PRO A 29 14.27 2.84 -9.46
CA PRO A 29 14.51 3.13 -10.86
C PRO A 29 15.90 3.73 -11.13
N ILE A 30 16.40 4.56 -10.21
CA ILE A 30 17.74 5.17 -10.31
C ILE A 30 18.81 4.08 -10.25
N TYR A 31 18.68 3.12 -9.32
CA TYR A 31 19.59 1.98 -9.25
C TYR A 31 19.56 1.12 -10.51
N MET A 32 18.40 0.96 -11.15
CA MET A 32 18.29 0.26 -12.44
C MET A 32 19.09 0.97 -13.53
N PHE A 33 18.99 2.30 -13.65
CA PHE A 33 19.80 3.07 -14.61
C PHE A 33 21.29 2.95 -14.33
N TYR A 34 21.71 3.06 -13.06
CA TYR A 34 23.10 2.85 -12.68
C TYR A 34 23.60 1.45 -13.03
N THR A 35 22.78 0.42 -12.83
CA THR A 35 23.13 -0.96 -13.15
C THR A 35 23.34 -1.16 -14.66
N ILE A 36 22.47 -0.56 -15.50
CA ILE A 36 22.60 -0.61 -16.95
C ILE A 36 23.87 0.13 -17.40
N ALA A 37 24.10 1.34 -16.87
CA ALA A 37 25.30 2.12 -17.20
C ALA A 37 26.58 1.41 -16.77
N LEU A 38 26.59 0.79 -15.58
CA LEU A 38 27.72 0.01 -15.11
C LEU A 38 27.94 -1.24 -15.97
N GLY A 39 26.87 -1.93 -16.35
CA GLY A 39 26.94 -3.10 -17.23
C GLY A 39 27.51 -2.78 -18.61
N THR A 40 27.06 -1.67 -19.22
CA THR A 40 27.63 -1.22 -20.50
C THR A 40 29.09 -0.80 -20.36
N PHE A 41 29.47 -0.09 -19.32
CA PHE A 41 30.84 0.29 -19.03
C PHE A 41 31.77 -0.93 -18.84
N LEU A 42 31.33 -1.90 -18.05
CA LEU A 42 32.07 -3.16 -17.84
C LEU A 42 32.19 -3.97 -19.14
N SER A 43 31.14 -3.98 -19.96
CA SER A 43 31.16 -4.63 -21.28
C SER A 43 32.23 -4.02 -22.17
N GLU A 44 32.34 -2.69 -22.24
CA GLU A 44 33.35 -2.01 -23.04
C GLU A 44 34.76 -2.23 -22.50
N ILE A 45 34.98 -2.23 -21.17
CA ILE A 45 36.27 -2.61 -20.59
C ILE A 45 36.70 -4.02 -21.01
N LEU A 46 35.77 -4.97 -20.96
CA LEU A 46 36.06 -6.36 -21.39
C LEU A 46 36.31 -6.48 -22.88
N ARG A 47 35.83 -5.51 -23.68
CA ARG A 47 36.03 -5.43 -25.14
C ARG A 47 37.41 -4.87 -25.51
N ILE A 48 37.86 -3.88 -24.74
CA ILE A 48 39.19 -3.29 -24.88
C ILE A 48 40.24 -4.37 -24.51
N THR A 49 41.19 -4.58 -25.35
CA THR A 49 42.21 -5.59 -25.47
C THR A 49 42.90 -6.03 -24.16
N LEU A 50 42.19 -6.73 -23.32
CA LEU A 50 42.76 -7.40 -22.18
C LEU A 50 43.32 -8.78 -22.63
N ARG A 51 44.47 -9.20 -22.10
CA ARG A 51 44.99 -10.55 -22.31
C ARG A 51 43.93 -11.58 -21.88
N LYS A 52 43.80 -12.66 -22.66
CA LYS A 52 42.78 -13.71 -22.44
C LYS A 52 42.60 -14.15 -20.96
N PRO A 53 43.69 -14.39 -20.18
CA PRO A 53 43.56 -14.82 -18.78
C PRO A 53 42.95 -13.73 -17.89
N ILE A 54 43.31 -12.45 -18.10
CA ILE A 54 42.78 -11.33 -17.34
C ILE A 54 41.28 -11.15 -17.65
N LYS A 55 40.89 -11.26 -18.90
CA LYS A 55 39.51 -11.22 -19.32
C LYS A 55 38.65 -12.29 -18.63
N ARG A 56 39.12 -13.55 -18.59
CA ARG A 56 38.44 -14.64 -17.89
C ARG A 56 38.28 -14.35 -16.40
N PHE A 57 39.36 -13.91 -15.76
CA PHE A 57 39.35 -13.58 -14.32
C PHE A 57 38.34 -12.49 -14.02
N LEU A 58 38.33 -11.37 -14.75
CA LEU A 58 37.38 -10.29 -14.58
C LEU A 58 35.94 -10.75 -14.82
N THR A 59 35.68 -11.56 -15.83
CA THR A 59 34.36 -12.12 -16.09
C THR A 59 33.88 -12.96 -14.90
N VAL A 60 34.73 -13.82 -14.36
CA VAL A 60 34.38 -14.63 -13.18
C VAL A 60 34.09 -13.76 -11.97
N VAL A 61 34.90 -12.72 -11.71
CA VAL A 61 34.67 -11.78 -10.59
C VAL A 61 33.35 -11.05 -10.73
N ILE A 62 33.00 -10.56 -11.94
CA ILE A 62 31.74 -9.87 -12.22
C ILE A 62 30.53 -10.76 -11.91
N PHE A 63 30.60 -12.06 -12.19
CA PHE A 63 29.51 -12.99 -11.86
C PHE A 63 29.48 -13.42 -10.39
N ILE A 64 30.63 -13.53 -9.74
CA ILE A 64 30.74 -13.97 -8.34
C ILE A 64 30.22 -12.87 -7.38
N LEU A 65 30.50 -11.59 -7.65
CA LEU A 65 30.11 -10.49 -6.75
C LEU A 65 28.60 -10.44 -6.48
N PRO A 66 27.71 -10.50 -7.50
CA PRO A 66 26.26 -10.55 -7.26
C PRO A 66 25.82 -11.79 -6.48
N LEU A 67 26.46 -12.94 -6.72
CA LEU A 67 26.16 -14.18 -5.98
C LEU A 67 26.51 -14.06 -4.50
N ILE A 68 27.67 -13.49 -4.19
CA ILE A 68 28.06 -13.22 -2.80
C ILE A 68 27.06 -12.25 -2.15
N ALA A 69 26.66 -11.19 -2.85
CA ALA A 69 25.66 -10.24 -2.35
C ALA A 69 24.31 -10.92 -2.11
N LEU A 70 23.87 -11.80 -3.01
CA LEU A 70 22.65 -12.59 -2.87
C LEU A 70 22.68 -13.47 -1.62
N ILE A 71 23.76 -14.24 -1.46
CA ILE A 71 23.95 -15.16 -0.32
C ILE A 71 23.97 -14.39 1.00
N LYS A 72 24.74 -13.29 1.07
CA LYS A 72 24.86 -12.48 2.30
C LYS A 72 23.53 -11.81 2.71
N ASN A 73 22.70 -11.46 1.74
CA ASN A 73 21.45 -10.75 2.00
C ASN A 73 20.24 -11.68 1.99
N TYR A 74 20.43 -12.98 1.74
CA TYR A 74 19.33 -13.94 1.59
C TYR A 74 18.43 -13.97 2.83
N GLU A 75 19.01 -14.20 4.01
CA GLU A 75 18.24 -14.29 5.25
C GLU A 75 17.49 -12.99 5.55
N ARG A 76 18.13 -11.84 5.33
CA ARG A 76 17.53 -10.53 5.56
C ARG A 76 16.36 -10.24 4.63
N ASN A 77 16.36 -10.78 3.41
CA ASN A 77 15.37 -10.53 2.38
C ASN A 77 14.40 -11.73 2.20
N ASN A 78 14.55 -12.77 2.99
CA ASN A 78 13.66 -13.92 2.94
C ASN A 78 12.44 -13.70 3.83
N PHE A 79 11.36 -13.23 3.25
CA PHE A 79 10.06 -13.01 3.92
C PHE A 79 9.09 -14.17 3.70
N SER A 80 9.55 -15.37 3.29
CA SER A 80 8.66 -16.50 2.98
C SER A 80 7.77 -16.93 4.16
N ASN A 81 8.22 -16.70 5.39
CA ASN A 81 7.48 -17.02 6.61
C ASN A 81 6.94 -15.77 7.33
N TYR A 82 6.85 -14.64 6.64
CA TYR A 82 6.42 -13.39 7.23
C TYR A 82 4.92 -13.17 6.97
N TRP A 83 4.10 -13.64 7.90
CA TRP A 83 2.64 -13.61 7.82
C TRP A 83 2.00 -12.44 8.58
N TRP A 84 2.80 -11.50 9.07
CA TRP A 84 2.30 -10.42 9.92
C TRP A 84 1.13 -9.65 9.32
N GLY A 85 1.20 -9.25 8.07
CA GLY A 85 0.12 -8.51 7.42
C GLY A 85 -1.18 -9.31 7.30
N TYR A 86 -1.05 -10.60 6.99
CA TYR A 86 -2.19 -11.52 6.93
C TYR A 86 -2.87 -11.69 8.30
N GLU A 87 -2.09 -12.01 9.33
CA GLU A 87 -2.59 -12.21 10.69
C GLU A 87 -3.17 -10.91 11.27
N PHE A 88 -2.55 -9.76 10.98
CA PHE A 88 -3.06 -8.46 11.38
C PHE A 88 -4.45 -8.19 10.79
N GLY A 89 -4.63 -8.34 9.49
CA GLY A 89 -5.94 -8.15 8.84
C GLY A 89 -7.00 -9.13 9.34
N LYS A 90 -6.61 -10.41 9.52
CA LYS A 90 -7.48 -11.44 10.04
C LYS A 90 -7.93 -11.16 11.48
N ASN A 91 -7.02 -10.72 12.35
CA ASN A 91 -7.34 -10.35 13.71
C ASN A 91 -8.28 -9.13 13.77
N ILE A 92 -8.06 -8.12 12.95
CA ILE A 92 -8.97 -6.98 12.83
C ILE A 92 -10.37 -7.47 12.45
N LEU A 93 -10.52 -8.18 11.33
CA LEU A 93 -11.83 -8.63 10.87
C LEU A 93 -12.53 -9.53 11.88
N ASN A 94 -11.80 -10.42 12.56
CA ASN A 94 -12.37 -11.32 13.56
C ASN A 94 -12.76 -10.64 14.87
N SER A 95 -12.18 -9.48 15.18
CA SER A 95 -12.53 -8.70 16.37
C SER A 95 -13.83 -7.91 16.22
N LEU A 96 -14.34 -7.79 14.99
CA LEU A 96 -15.54 -7.02 14.70
C LEU A 96 -16.81 -7.85 14.90
N GLU A 97 -17.88 -7.19 15.28
CA GLU A 97 -19.21 -7.79 15.36
C GLU A 97 -19.72 -8.23 13.99
N GLU A 98 -20.68 -9.13 13.97
CA GLU A 98 -21.31 -9.57 12.71
C GLU A 98 -22.06 -8.43 12.04
N ASN A 99 -22.03 -8.39 10.70
CA ASN A 99 -22.68 -7.39 9.88
C ASN A 99 -22.24 -5.94 10.18
N SER A 100 -21.07 -5.74 10.76
CA SER A 100 -20.50 -4.42 11.06
C SER A 100 -19.97 -3.69 9.82
N VAL A 101 -19.68 -2.40 9.99
CA VAL A 101 -18.99 -1.56 9.00
C VAL A 101 -17.61 -1.20 9.54
N LEU A 102 -16.57 -1.55 8.81
CA LEU A 102 -15.20 -1.14 9.08
C LEU A 102 -14.80 0.02 8.18
N ILE A 103 -14.30 1.10 8.77
CA ILE A 103 -13.75 2.25 8.06
C ILE A 103 -12.24 2.27 8.25
N PRO A 104 -11.49 1.57 7.37
CA PRO A 104 -10.04 1.56 7.44
C PRO A 104 -9.48 2.89 6.93
N TYR A 105 -8.37 3.35 7.51
CA TYR A 105 -7.66 4.56 7.07
C TYR A 105 -6.25 4.26 6.57
N SER A 106 -5.66 3.17 7.01
CA SER A 106 -4.33 2.76 6.54
C SER A 106 -4.44 1.81 5.35
N ASP A 107 -3.46 1.88 4.47
CA ASP A 107 -3.32 0.95 3.36
C ASP A 107 -3.18 -0.50 3.85
N HIS A 108 -2.50 -0.69 4.98
CA HIS A 108 -2.31 -2.02 5.58
C HIS A 108 -3.64 -2.67 5.95
N THR A 109 -4.53 -1.93 6.63
CA THR A 109 -5.85 -2.43 6.99
C THR A 109 -6.74 -2.60 5.78
N THR A 110 -6.74 -1.61 4.87
CA THR A 110 -7.59 -1.61 3.68
C THR A 110 -7.28 -2.79 2.76
N PHE A 111 -6.02 -2.93 2.33
CA PHE A 111 -5.67 -3.96 1.34
C PHE A 111 -5.68 -5.36 1.92
N THR A 112 -5.29 -5.55 3.19
CA THR A 112 -5.40 -6.87 3.82
C THR A 112 -6.84 -7.28 4.03
N ALA A 113 -7.73 -6.38 4.43
CA ALA A 113 -9.15 -6.68 4.56
C ALA A 113 -9.80 -7.01 3.21
N ILE A 114 -9.50 -6.26 2.14
CA ILE A 114 -9.96 -6.57 0.78
C ILE A 114 -9.47 -7.95 0.34
N TYR A 115 -8.18 -8.26 0.53
CA TYR A 115 -7.63 -9.56 0.18
C TYR A 115 -8.35 -10.70 0.91
N LEU A 116 -8.52 -10.59 2.22
CA LEU A 116 -9.17 -11.61 3.03
C LEU A 116 -10.63 -11.83 2.61
N GLN A 117 -11.35 -10.77 2.25
CA GLN A 117 -12.74 -10.87 1.83
C GLN A 117 -12.91 -11.38 0.40
N GLU A 118 -12.15 -10.83 -0.56
CA GLU A 118 -12.35 -11.12 -1.99
C GLU A 118 -11.67 -12.42 -2.43
N VAL A 119 -10.52 -12.76 -1.83
CA VAL A 119 -9.75 -13.95 -2.21
C VAL A 119 -10.04 -15.12 -1.28
N GLU A 120 -10.01 -14.90 0.03
CA GLU A 120 -10.14 -15.98 1.02
C GLU A 120 -11.57 -16.18 1.52
N ASN A 121 -12.48 -15.31 1.15
CA ASN A 121 -13.89 -15.35 1.56
C ASN A 121 -14.10 -15.25 3.08
N ILE A 122 -13.18 -14.61 3.80
CA ILE A 122 -13.22 -14.43 5.26
C ILE A 122 -14.02 -13.17 5.59
N ARG A 123 -15.00 -13.30 6.52
CA ARG A 123 -15.80 -12.20 7.07
C ARG A 123 -16.41 -11.27 6.01
N LYS A 124 -17.04 -11.85 4.99
CA LYS A 124 -17.82 -11.10 3.98
C LYS A 124 -19.05 -10.37 4.53
N ASP A 125 -19.47 -10.73 5.74
CA ASP A 125 -20.50 -10.04 6.50
C ASP A 125 -20.09 -8.61 6.88
N VAL A 126 -18.79 -8.36 7.14
CA VAL A 126 -18.25 -7.05 7.45
C VAL A 126 -18.16 -6.20 6.19
N LYS A 127 -18.79 -5.02 6.23
CA LYS A 127 -18.78 -4.09 5.09
C LYS A 127 -17.61 -3.13 5.21
N LEU A 128 -16.76 -3.05 4.17
CA LEU A 128 -15.65 -2.10 4.14
C LEU A 128 -16.15 -0.72 3.69
N GLY A 129 -16.05 0.25 4.60
CA GLY A 129 -16.47 1.64 4.35
C GLY A 129 -15.56 2.40 3.38
N ILE A 130 -14.28 2.00 3.31
CA ILE A 130 -13.33 2.53 2.34
C ILE A 130 -12.76 1.37 1.55
N LYS A 131 -12.84 1.48 0.22
CA LYS A 131 -12.17 0.60 -0.74
C LYS A 131 -11.39 1.46 -1.73
N TYR A 132 -10.15 1.09 -2.02
CA TYR A 132 -9.32 1.74 -3.05
C TYR A 132 -9.19 3.26 -2.90
N GLY A 133 -9.20 3.78 -1.64
CA GLY A 133 -9.02 5.21 -1.35
C GLY A 133 -10.28 6.08 -1.41
N TYR A 134 -11.44 5.51 -1.70
CA TYR A 134 -12.72 6.21 -1.69
C TYR A 134 -13.77 5.50 -0.84
N PHE A 135 -14.82 6.23 -0.46
CA PHE A 135 -15.92 5.66 0.33
C PHE A 135 -16.78 4.70 -0.51
N ASN A 136 -17.01 3.51 0.02
CA ASN A 136 -17.78 2.46 -0.64
C ASN A 136 -19.29 2.73 -0.53
N LEU A 137 -19.88 3.27 -1.57
CA LEU A 137 -21.32 3.58 -1.60
C LEU A 137 -22.24 2.35 -1.64
N GLU A 138 -21.72 1.16 -1.93
CA GLU A 138 -22.49 -0.08 -1.93
C GLU A 138 -23.08 -0.43 -0.54
N ILE A 139 -22.50 0.14 0.52
CA ILE A 139 -22.97 -0.06 1.90
C ILE A 139 -24.40 0.45 2.09
N PHE A 140 -24.79 1.47 1.35
CA PHE A 140 -26.11 2.13 1.51
C PHE A 140 -27.26 1.39 0.83
N GLY A 141 -26.98 0.37 0.03
CA GLY A 141 -27.97 -0.28 -0.83
C GLY A 141 -28.29 0.54 -2.10
N PRO A 142 -29.03 -0.04 -3.06
CA PRO A 142 -29.17 0.51 -4.41
C PRO A 142 -29.81 1.92 -4.42
N ASP A 143 -30.93 2.12 -3.73
CA ASP A 143 -31.67 3.37 -3.76
C ASP A 143 -30.89 4.56 -3.21
N ARG A 144 -30.16 4.34 -2.12
CA ARG A 144 -29.35 5.39 -1.47
C ARG A 144 -27.98 5.56 -2.11
N ARG A 145 -27.42 4.49 -2.63
CA ARG A 145 -26.19 4.55 -3.42
C ARG A 145 -26.31 5.55 -4.56
N ASP A 146 -27.38 5.47 -5.36
CA ASP A 146 -27.57 6.34 -6.51
C ASP A 146 -27.81 7.82 -6.10
N TYR A 147 -28.49 8.06 -4.97
CA TYR A 147 -28.60 9.39 -4.39
C TYR A 147 -27.23 9.97 -3.99
N PHE A 148 -26.41 9.19 -3.27
CA PHE A 148 -25.10 9.67 -2.84
C PHE A 148 -24.11 9.77 -4.01
N LYS A 149 -24.21 8.90 -5.00
CA LYS A 149 -23.44 8.98 -6.24
C LYS A 149 -23.73 10.27 -7.00
N ALA A 150 -25.00 10.67 -7.10
CA ALA A 150 -25.39 11.92 -7.73
C ALA A 150 -24.90 13.16 -6.96
N ARG A 151 -24.86 13.08 -5.61
CA ARG A 151 -24.45 14.19 -4.74
C ARG A 151 -22.95 14.35 -4.57
N TYR A 152 -22.20 13.27 -4.42
CA TYR A 152 -20.77 13.26 -4.06
C TYR A 152 -19.87 12.72 -5.15
N GLY A 153 -20.43 12.22 -6.25
CA GLY A 153 -19.72 11.54 -7.32
C GLY A 153 -19.60 10.03 -7.08
N GLU A 154 -19.10 9.34 -8.07
CA GLU A 154 -18.94 7.87 -8.05
C GLU A 154 -17.91 7.40 -6.99
N PHE A 155 -16.91 8.23 -6.74
CA PHE A 155 -15.80 7.95 -5.83
C PHE A 155 -15.65 9.06 -4.78
N PRO A 156 -16.50 9.09 -3.73
CA PRO A 156 -16.43 10.11 -2.70
C PRO A 156 -15.09 10.06 -1.96
N LEU A 157 -14.39 11.19 -1.95
CA LEU A 157 -13.10 11.34 -1.28
C LEU A 157 -13.25 11.56 0.22
N GLY A 158 -12.14 11.47 0.94
CA GLY A 158 -12.05 11.52 2.39
C GLY A 158 -12.82 12.67 3.07
N ARG A 159 -12.94 13.85 2.43
CA ARG A 159 -13.68 14.99 2.98
C ARG A 159 -15.18 14.74 3.21
N TYR A 160 -15.77 13.77 2.50
CA TYR A 160 -17.18 13.42 2.63
C TYR A 160 -17.43 12.26 3.61
N ILE A 161 -16.39 11.59 4.06
CA ILE A 161 -16.49 10.44 4.96
C ILE A 161 -17.27 10.77 6.24
N PRO A 162 -17.01 11.88 6.95
CA PRO A 162 -17.76 12.21 8.17
C PRO A 162 -19.27 12.36 7.94
N GLU A 163 -19.69 12.93 6.80
CA GLU A 163 -21.11 13.09 6.47
C GLU A 163 -21.76 11.74 6.12
N LEU A 164 -21.07 10.91 5.33
CA LEU A 164 -21.57 9.59 4.95
C LEU A 164 -21.66 8.64 6.15
N VAL A 165 -20.67 8.69 7.04
CA VAL A 165 -20.70 7.91 8.29
C VAL A 165 -21.77 8.41 9.24
N GLY A 166 -21.94 9.75 9.36
CA GLY A 166 -23.02 10.32 10.14
C GLY A 166 -24.39 9.83 9.67
N TRP A 167 -24.59 9.75 8.37
CA TRP A 167 -25.83 9.21 7.82
C TRP A 167 -26.02 7.72 8.19
N LEU A 168 -24.94 6.89 8.15
CA LEU A 168 -25.01 5.48 8.55
C LEU A 168 -25.43 5.35 10.03
N ILE A 169 -24.81 6.13 10.91
CA ILE A 169 -25.14 6.14 12.35
C ILE A 169 -26.62 6.50 12.58
N ASP A 170 -27.12 7.52 11.90
CA ASP A 170 -28.48 8.02 12.10
C ASP A 170 -29.58 7.12 11.47
N ASN A 171 -29.25 6.32 10.47
CA ASN A 171 -30.25 5.60 9.66
C ASN A 171 -30.06 4.08 9.63
N THR A 172 -29.03 3.53 10.28
CA THR A 172 -28.80 2.09 10.33
C THR A 172 -28.45 1.63 11.75
N ASN A 173 -28.60 0.34 11.99
CA ASN A 173 -28.20 -0.28 13.27
C ASN A 173 -26.87 -1.04 13.12
N TYR A 174 -26.11 -0.76 12.08
CA TYR A 174 -24.81 -1.42 11.90
C TYR A 174 -23.81 -0.97 12.97
N PRO A 175 -23.11 -1.88 13.67
CA PRO A 175 -21.93 -1.51 14.43
C PRO A 175 -20.87 -0.91 13.50
N ILE A 176 -20.39 0.30 13.82
CA ILE A 176 -19.44 1.02 12.97
C ILE A 176 -18.12 1.16 13.72
N TYR A 177 -17.06 0.66 13.11
CA TYR A 177 -15.70 0.70 13.62
C TYR A 177 -14.81 1.53 12.70
N SER A 178 -13.99 2.36 13.28
CA SER A 178 -13.02 3.19 12.56
C SER A 178 -11.63 3.03 13.16
N GLU A 179 -10.63 2.97 12.29
CA GLU A 179 -9.22 2.94 12.68
C GLU A 179 -8.75 4.29 13.25
N GLN A 180 -9.42 5.39 12.87
CA GLN A 180 -9.16 6.74 13.39
C GLN A 180 -10.41 7.34 14.01
N GLU A 181 -10.19 8.28 14.93
CA GLU A 181 -11.28 9.07 15.49
C GLU A 181 -11.94 9.92 14.41
N LEU A 182 -13.23 9.70 14.19
CA LEU A 182 -14.04 10.44 13.24
C LEU A 182 -14.81 11.54 13.95
N LYS A 183 -14.57 12.79 13.58
CA LYS A 183 -15.44 13.94 14.01
C LYS A 183 -16.71 13.94 13.18
N VAL A 184 -17.66 13.09 13.56
CA VAL A 184 -18.95 12.98 12.89
C VAL A 184 -19.94 13.96 13.53
N LYS A 185 -20.62 14.77 12.72
CA LYS A 185 -21.78 15.54 13.18
C LYS A 185 -23.02 14.64 13.08
N CYS A 186 -23.35 13.97 14.16
CA CYS A 186 -24.62 13.28 14.27
C CYS A 186 -25.74 14.32 14.37
N ASN A 187 -26.76 14.19 13.54
CA ASN A 187 -27.98 14.98 13.66
C ASN A 187 -28.81 14.28 14.75
N THR A 188 -28.47 14.53 16.02
CA THR A 188 -29.28 14.09 17.15
C THR A 188 -30.61 14.80 17.11
N LYS A 189 -31.50 14.40 16.20
CA LYS A 189 -32.95 14.60 16.40
C LYS A 189 -33.31 13.67 17.53
N GLY A 190 -33.48 14.25 18.71
CA GLY A 190 -33.82 13.53 19.92
C GLY A 190 -34.89 12.48 19.67
N LYS A 191 -34.64 11.28 20.15
CA LYS A 191 -35.63 10.29 20.51
C LYS A 191 -36.12 10.63 21.91
#